data_874dddacb85dae3ce4902ea1419e2bd7
#
_entry.id   874dddacb85dae3ce4902ea1419e2bd7
#
_cell.length_a   1.000
_cell.length_b   1.000
_cell.length_c   1.000
_cell.angle_alpha   90.00
_cell.angle_beta   90.00
_cell.angle_gamma   90.00
#
_symmetry.space_group_name_H-M   'P 1'
#
loop_
_entity.id
_entity.type
_entity.pdbx_description
1 polymer ?
#
loop_
_entity_poly.entity_id
_entity_poly.type
_entity_poly.pdbx_seq_one_letter_code
_entity_poly.pdbx_strand_id
1 'polypeptide(L)'
;MKYLTDIGYYDDILPQKYGFEEMRVKKYDVGDSFDTHIDVSDYASARRWLAFLVYLKDNFSGGETEFVDGKMIHPKTGTVLVFPSLWTFPHAGLPVKSGTKYILTTYFHYV
;
A
#
# COMPACT_ATOMS: atom_id res chain seq x y z
N MET A 1 10.98 8.57 8.07
CA MET A 1 9.68 7.97 7.70
C MET A 1 8.90 7.66 8.96
N LYS A 2 7.76 8.31 9.10
CA LYS A 2 6.98 8.27 10.35
C LYS A 2 6.56 6.85 10.77
N TYR A 3 6.14 6.03 9.82
CA TYR A 3 5.73 4.65 10.11
C TYR A 3 6.83 3.86 10.85
N LEU A 4 8.06 3.94 10.36
CA LEU A 4 9.18 3.20 10.95
C LEU A 4 9.51 3.69 12.36
N THR A 5 9.40 5.00 12.59
CA THR A 5 9.56 5.60 13.92
C THR A 5 8.46 5.13 14.87
N ASP A 6 7.20 5.16 14.40
CA ASP A 6 6.03 4.82 15.24
C ASP A 6 6.02 3.35 15.68
N ILE A 7 6.61 2.44 14.90
CA ILE A 7 6.69 1.02 15.29
C ILE A 7 7.94 0.70 16.12
N GLY A 8 8.78 1.71 16.42
CA GLY A 8 9.90 1.54 17.34
C GLY A 8 11.11 0.80 16.80
N TYR A 9 11.29 0.71 15.49
CA TYR A 9 12.49 0.12 14.91
C TYR A 9 13.68 1.06 15.07
N TYR A 10 14.85 0.47 15.24
CA TYR A 10 16.10 1.20 15.38
C TYR A 10 16.84 1.23 14.04
N ASP A 11 17.62 2.29 13.83
CA ASP A 11 18.32 2.51 12.57
C ASP A 11 19.27 1.36 12.21
N ASP A 12 19.83 0.69 13.18
CA ASP A 12 20.77 -0.41 12.96
C ASP A 12 20.12 -1.71 12.48
N ILE A 13 18.80 -1.86 12.62
CA ILE A 13 18.08 -3.04 12.14
C ILE A 13 17.29 -2.79 10.86
N LEU A 14 17.21 -1.55 10.43
CA LEU A 14 16.55 -1.20 9.18
C LEU A 14 17.56 -1.13 8.04
N PRO A 15 17.16 -1.37 6.79
CA PRO A 15 18.05 -1.19 5.65
C PRO A 15 18.60 0.23 5.61
N GLN A 16 19.94 0.35 5.56
CA GLN A 16 20.60 1.66 5.43
C GLN A 16 20.55 2.18 3.99
N LYS A 17 20.39 1.27 3.02
CA LYS A 17 20.26 1.60 1.61
C LYS A 17 19.00 0.94 1.09
N TYR A 18 18.23 1.69 0.31
CA TYR A 18 17.03 1.17 -0.35
C TYR A 18 16.77 1.99 -1.61
N GLY A 19 16.09 1.36 -2.55
CA GLY A 19 15.61 1.99 -3.76
C GLY A 19 14.09 1.93 -3.82
N PHE A 20 13.52 2.54 -4.83
CA PHE A 20 12.08 2.51 -5.09
C PHE A 20 11.82 1.82 -6.41
N GLU A 21 10.70 1.12 -6.50
CA GLU A 21 10.14 0.75 -7.80
C GLU A 21 9.61 2.00 -8.51
N GLU A 22 9.38 1.88 -9.81
CA GLU A 22 8.68 2.90 -10.57
C GLU A 22 7.33 3.18 -9.91
N MET A 23 7.05 4.46 -9.68
CA MET A 23 5.76 4.87 -9.13
C MET A 23 4.67 4.70 -10.17
N ARG A 24 3.54 4.14 -9.76
CA ARG A 24 2.40 3.88 -10.64
C ARG A 24 1.17 4.59 -10.11
N VAL A 25 0.48 5.28 -11.00
CA VAL A 25 -0.84 5.85 -10.72
C VAL A 25 -1.86 4.85 -11.23
N LYS A 26 -2.76 4.42 -10.35
CA LYS A 26 -3.83 3.47 -10.68
C LYS A 26 -5.18 4.14 -10.55
N LYS A 27 -6.03 3.91 -11.55
CA LYS A 27 -7.40 4.44 -11.61
C LYS A 27 -8.38 3.30 -11.39
N TYR A 28 -9.35 3.53 -10.53
CA TYR A 28 -10.45 2.60 -10.27
C TYR A 28 -11.78 3.31 -10.50
N ASP A 29 -12.57 2.78 -11.41
CA ASP A 29 -13.93 3.24 -11.67
C ASP A 29 -14.93 2.48 -10.79
N VAL A 30 -16.19 2.89 -10.81
CA VAL A 30 -17.24 2.21 -10.04
C VAL A 30 -17.26 0.73 -10.37
N GLY A 31 -17.21 -0.11 -9.33
CA GLY A 31 -17.18 -1.57 -9.42
C GLY A 31 -15.78 -2.15 -9.48
N ASP A 32 -14.75 -1.36 -9.78
CA ASP A 32 -13.38 -1.85 -9.79
C ASP A 32 -12.90 -2.11 -8.38
N SER A 33 -12.12 -3.18 -8.24
CA SER A 33 -11.58 -3.63 -6.97
C SER A 33 -10.25 -4.33 -7.19
N PHE A 34 -9.56 -4.62 -6.10
CA PHE A 34 -8.37 -5.45 -6.12
C PHE A 34 -8.55 -6.55 -5.08
N ASP A 35 -8.56 -7.79 -5.52
CA ASP A 35 -8.80 -8.93 -4.64
C ASP A 35 -7.71 -9.05 -3.57
N THR A 36 -8.02 -9.73 -2.48
CA THR A 36 -7.06 -10.00 -1.41
C THR A 36 -5.80 -10.64 -1.98
N HIS A 37 -4.66 -10.03 -1.67
CA HIS A 37 -3.36 -10.46 -2.20
C HIS A 37 -2.24 -10.11 -1.23
N ILE A 38 -1.06 -10.60 -1.54
CA ILE A 38 0.19 -10.21 -0.88
C ILE A 38 1.11 -9.59 -1.93
N ASP A 39 1.99 -8.68 -1.50
CA ASP A 39 2.82 -7.93 -2.43
C ASP A 39 4.11 -8.65 -2.81
N VAL A 40 4.61 -9.52 -1.95
CA VAL A 40 5.77 -10.38 -2.22
C VAL A 40 5.27 -11.81 -2.38
N SER A 41 5.24 -12.29 -3.61
CA SER A 41 4.68 -13.60 -3.94
C SER A 41 5.61 -14.50 -4.76
N ASP A 42 6.74 -13.98 -5.23
CA ASP A 42 7.67 -14.69 -6.09
C ASP A 42 9.08 -14.13 -5.99
N TYR A 43 10.00 -14.75 -6.74
CA TYR A 43 11.40 -14.33 -6.76
C TYR A 43 11.56 -12.90 -7.29
N ALA A 44 10.80 -12.52 -8.30
CA ALA A 44 10.91 -11.18 -8.91
C ALA A 44 10.50 -10.07 -7.93
N SER A 45 9.54 -10.32 -7.04
CA SER A 45 9.06 -9.36 -6.05
C SER A 45 9.77 -9.46 -4.70
N ALA A 46 10.69 -10.42 -4.53
CA ALA A 46 11.30 -10.73 -3.23
C ALA A 46 12.12 -9.58 -2.63
N ARG A 47 12.57 -8.61 -3.44
CA ARG A 47 13.33 -7.44 -2.96
C ARG A 47 12.49 -6.39 -2.28
N ARG A 48 11.17 -6.46 -2.41
CA ARG A 48 10.24 -5.53 -1.78
C ARG A 48 10.21 -5.76 -0.28
N TRP A 49 10.39 -4.71 0.50
CA TRP A 49 10.28 -4.83 1.96
C TRP A 49 9.25 -3.90 2.57
N LEU A 50 8.88 -2.81 1.87
CA LEU A 50 7.77 -1.95 2.27
C LEU A 50 6.91 -1.62 1.07
N ALA A 51 5.60 -1.67 1.28
CA ALA A 51 4.61 -1.16 0.33
C ALA A 51 4.25 0.28 0.71
N PHE A 52 4.01 1.09 -0.30
CA PHE A 52 3.71 2.52 -0.16
C PHE A 52 2.52 2.85 -1.05
N LEU A 53 1.47 3.40 -0.47
CA LEU A 53 0.25 3.74 -1.17
C LEU A 53 -0.22 5.13 -0.74
N VAL A 54 -0.54 5.99 -1.71
CA VAL A 54 -1.08 7.33 -1.44
C VAL A 54 -2.44 7.45 -2.09
N TYR A 55 -3.43 7.88 -1.32
CA TYR A 55 -4.73 8.27 -1.87
C TYR A 55 -4.61 9.68 -2.44
N LEU A 56 -4.76 9.82 -3.75
CA LEU A 56 -4.60 11.11 -4.43
C LEU A 56 -5.86 11.97 -4.37
N LYS A 57 -7.02 11.34 -4.19
CA LYS A 57 -8.32 12.00 -4.05
C LYS A 57 -9.17 11.25 -3.04
N ASP A 58 -10.20 11.90 -2.51
CA ASP A 58 -11.19 11.28 -1.62
C ASP A 58 -12.63 11.59 -2.02
N ASN A 59 -12.87 12.13 -3.24
CA ASN A 59 -14.19 12.45 -3.77
C ASN A 59 -14.88 11.23 -4.39
N PHE A 60 -14.80 10.10 -3.71
CA PHE A 60 -15.42 8.85 -4.10
C PHE A 60 -15.89 8.11 -2.85
N SER A 61 -16.73 7.09 -3.01
CA SER A 61 -17.14 6.20 -1.91
C SER A 61 -16.76 4.76 -2.22
N GLY A 62 -16.64 3.94 -1.19
CA GLY A 62 -16.05 2.62 -1.30
C GLY A 62 -14.54 2.72 -1.46
N GLY A 63 -13.92 1.72 -2.05
CA GLY A 63 -12.50 1.75 -2.40
C GLY A 63 -11.54 1.72 -1.21
N GLU A 64 -12.02 1.34 -0.01
CA GLU A 64 -11.18 1.20 1.17
C GLU A 64 -10.11 0.13 0.97
N THR A 65 -9.00 0.27 1.69
CA THR A 65 -8.01 -0.80 1.80
C THR A 65 -8.30 -1.60 3.05
N GLU A 66 -8.54 -2.90 2.88
CA GLU A 66 -8.88 -3.80 3.98
C GLU A 66 -7.78 -4.83 4.17
N PHE A 67 -7.32 -4.98 5.42
CA PHE A 67 -6.38 -6.02 5.82
C PHE A 67 -7.14 -7.20 6.41
N VAL A 68 -6.56 -8.41 6.29
CA VAL A 68 -7.25 -9.65 6.74
C VAL A 68 -7.47 -9.70 8.25
N ASP A 69 -6.79 -8.88 9.04
CA ASP A 69 -7.05 -8.75 10.48
C ASP A 69 -8.29 -7.90 10.79
N GLY A 70 -8.99 -7.43 9.76
CA GLY A 70 -10.17 -6.59 9.87
C GLY A 70 -9.90 -5.09 9.87
N LYS A 71 -8.64 -4.67 9.90
CA LYS A 71 -8.32 -3.24 9.84
C LYS A 71 -8.68 -2.68 8.47
N MET A 72 -9.41 -1.57 8.46
CA MET A 72 -9.87 -0.91 7.26
C MET A 72 -9.36 0.52 7.23
N ILE A 73 -8.75 0.90 6.10
CA ILE A 73 -8.26 2.26 5.89
C ILE A 73 -9.19 2.98 4.94
N HIS A 74 -9.82 4.04 5.43
CA HIS A 74 -10.72 4.87 4.64
C HIS A 74 -9.91 5.88 3.82
N PRO A 75 -10.21 6.02 2.53
CA PRO A 75 -9.48 6.96 1.68
C PRO A 75 -9.65 8.40 2.15
N LYS A 76 -8.53 9.11 2.23
CA LYS A 76 -8.50 10.55 2.48
C LYS A 76 -7.35 11.13 1.68
N THR A 77 -7.60 12.23 0.96
CA THR A 77 -6.59 12.87 0.11
C THR A 77 -5.31 13.13 0.89
N GLY A 78 -4.18 12.68 0.34
CA GLY A 78 -2.87 12.86 0.93
C GLY A 78 -2.52 11.83 2.01
N THR A 79 -3.42 10.91 2.36
CA THR A 79 -3.10 9.81 3.28
C THR A 79 -2.08 8.90 2.64
N VAL A 80 -1.00 8.67 3.36
CA VAL A 80 0.07 7.76 2.97
C VAL A 80 -0.04 6.52 3.83
N LEU A 81 -0.24 5.38 3.19
CA LEU A 81 -0.28 4.08 3.85
C LEU A 81 1.02 3.34 3.56
N VAL A 82 1.73 2.96 4.61
CA VAL A 82 2.99 2.22 4.52
C VAL A 82 2.87 0.96 5.35
N PHE A 83 3.21 -0.17 4.76
CA PHE A 83 3.15 -1.46 5.47
C PHE A 83 4.16 -2.44 4.89
N PRO A 84 4.58 -3.44 5.70
CA PRO A 84 5.48 -4.48 5.20
C PRO A 84 4.86 -5.25 4.05
N SER A 85 5.67 -5.57 3.01
CA SER A 85 5.20 -6.25 1.79
C SER A 85 5.10 -7.77 1.94
N LEU A 86 5.10 -8.27 3.18
CA LEU A 86 5.21 -9.69 3.47
C LEU A 86 3.88 -10.42 3.37
N TRP A 87 3.95 -11.76 3.32
CA TRP A 87 2.78 -12.64 3.32
C TRP A 87 1.90 -12.48 4.58
N THR A 88 2.44 -11.88 5.64
CA THR A 88 1.71 -11.62 6.88
C THR A 88 0.76 -10.42 6.80
N PHE A 89 0.76 -9.70 5.69
CA PHE A 89 -0.08 -8.51 5.46
C PHE A 89 -0.93 -8.63 4.19
N PRO A 90 -1.76 -9.68 4.06
CA PRO A 90 -2.69 -9.73 2.94
C PRO A 90 -3.71 -8.60 3.04
N HIS A 91 -4.05 -8.01 1.91
CA HIS A 91 -4.97 -6.89 1.87
C HIS A 91 -5.72 -6.85 0.55
N ALA A 92 -6.79 -6.07 0.51
CA ALA A 92 -7.64 -5.89 -0.65
C ALA A 92 -8.01 -4.42 -0.84
N GLY A 93 -8.25 -4.04 -2.07
CA GLY A 93 -8.93 -2.79 -2.41
C GLY A 93 -10.41 -3.09 -2.64
N LEU A 94 -11.27 -2.60 -1.77
CA LEU A 94 -12.70 -2.83 -1.87
C LEU A 94 -13.30 -2.13 -3.07
N PRO A 95 -14.45 -2.60 -3.59
CA PRO A 95 -15.06 -1.99 -4.76
C PRO A 95 -15.39 -0.51 -4.56
N VAL A 96 -15.13 0.30 -5.58
CA VAL A 96 -15.56 1.70 -5.62
C VAL A 96 -17.07 1.72 -5.83
N LYS A 97 -17.80 2.48 -5.01
CA LYS A 97 -19.25 2.57 -5.05
C LYS A 97 -19.73 3.78 -5.85
N SER A 98 -19.01 4.88 -5.76
CA SER A 98 -19.30 6.10 -6.53
C SER A 98 -18.02 6.88 -6.76
N GLY A 99 -18.00 7.66 -7.84
CA GLY A 99 -16.82 8.47 -8.18
C GLY A 99 -15.70 7.65 -8.79
N THR A 100 -14.49 8.20 -8.76
CA THR A 100 -13.29 7.57 -9.31
C THR A 100 -12.17 7.64 -8.29
N LYS A 101 -11.53 6.50 -8.04
CA LYS A 101 -10.41 6.38 -7.11
C LYS A 101 -9.10 6.46 -7.87
N TYR A 102 -8.19 7.33 -7.40
CA TYR A 102 -6.82 7.39 -7.89
C TYR A 102 -5.86 7.16 -6.75
N ILE A 103 -4.92 6.23 -6.93
CA ILE A 103 -3.87 5.96 -5.96
C ILE A 103 -2.51 5.99 -6.63
N LEU A 104 -1.49 6.37 -5.87
CA LEU A 104 -0.09 6.23 -6.24
C LEU A 104 0.50 5.07 -5.45
N THR A 105 1.18 4.15 -6.12
CA THR A 105 1.81 3.00 -5.45
C THR A 105 3.27 2.87 -5.84
N THR A 106 4.07 2.43 -4.88
CA THR A 106 5.44 1.98 -5.11
C THR A 106 5.85 1.01 -4.01
N TYR A 107 7.03 0.46 -4.14
CA TYR A 107 7.63 -0.41 -3.12
C TYR A 107 9.06 0.02 -2.87
N PHE A 108 9.49 -0.10 -1.63
CA PHE A 108 10.90 0.03 -1.30
C PHE A 108 11.60 -1.31 -1.48
N HIS A 109 12.72 -1.29 -2.13
CA HIS A 109 13.55 -2.46 -2.42
C HIS A 109 14.82 -2.46 -1.59
N TYR A 110 15.28 -3.65 -1.22
CA TYR A 110 16.67 -3.82 -0.84
C TYR A 110 17.58 -3.55 -2.06
N VAL A 111 18.71 -2.96 -1.80
CA VAL A 111 19.73 -2.69 -2.83
C VAL A 111 21.10 -3.23 -2.38
#